data_90eaebe1d8b89391f3af51a5d4552bd9
#
_entry.id   90eaebe1d8b89391f3af51a5d4552bd9
#
_cell.length_a   1.000
_cell.length_b   1.000
_cell.length_c   1.000
_cell.angle_alpha   90.00
_cell.angle_beta   90.00
_cell.angle_gamma   90.00
#
_symmetry.space_group_name_H-M   'P 1'
#
loop_
_entity.id
_entity.type
_entity.pdbx_description
1 polymer ?
#
loop_
_entity_poly.entity_id
_entity_poly.type
_entity_poly.pdbx_seq_one_letter_code
_entity_poly.pdbx_strand_id
1 'polypeptide(L)'
;MNNPLPVDPFSVAEAARRTWPVLIEAMLEAVCLVEPEGLRIVAANHAAGRLLGLPPAELVGRDMLATAPTPEDESFWQHVASHGGCGGLLSDSYVTRAGGEAVPVVRRVSKIEPAPGNALYVVAFVDRSEQKRIEEAAAVSTAELAATLESVADGVLVIDLAGHISNFNRRFAAMWELPDEVLLLHADDEVFDWMRQRVADPGLYMRRLAEIDADTMLRATDTLSLRSGAVLERATLPQLSRGRPIGRVFSYRVLPARAS
;
A
#
# COMPACT_ATOMS: atom_id res chain seq x y z
N MET A 1 7.23 -57.87 15.78
CA MET A 1 6.50 -57.11 14.72
C MET A 1 5.22 -56.59 15.34
N ASN A 2 5.24 -55.32 15.79
CA ASN A 2 4.02 -54.68 16.36
C ASN A 2 3.26 -54.10 15.18
N ASN A 3 2.18 -54.72 14.80
CA ASN A 3 1.21 -54.18 13.85
C ASN A 3 0.38 -53.08 14.61
N PRO A 4 0.42 -51.80 14.17
CA PRO A 4 -0.42 -50.79 14.84
C PRO A 4 -1.88 -51.14 14.62
N LEU A 5 -2.64 -51.16 15.69
CA LEU A 5 -4.08 -51.35 15.67
C LEU A 5 -4.72 -50.36 14.68
N PRO A 6 -5.69 -50.79 13.86
CA PRO A 6 -6.39 -49.88 12.96
C PRO A 6 -7.09 -48.80 13.78
N VAL A 7 -6.76 -47.56 13.53
CA VAL A 7 -7.45 -46.40 14.13
C VAL A 7 -8.89 -46.42 13.61
N ASP A 8 -9.85 -46.56 14.52
CA ASP A 8 -11.28 -46.55 14.18
C ASP A 8 -11.64 -45.18 13.55
N PRO A 9 -12.06 -45.14 12.28
CA PRO A 9 -12.37 -43.86 11.61
C PRO A 9 -13.54 -43.12 12.28
N PHE A 10 -14.42 -43.80 13.00
CA PHE A 10 -15.50 -43.17 13.76
C PHE A 10 -15.01 -42.45 15.01
N SER A 11 -13.95 -42.95 15.67
CA SER A 11 -13.35 -42.29 16.82
C SER A 11 -12.63 -41.00 16.45
N VAL A 12 -11.98 -40.98 15.25
CA VAL A 12 -11.30 -39.77 14.71
C VAL A 12 -12.31 -38.70 14.31
N ALA A 13 -13.41 -39.10 13.64
CA ALA A 13 -14.47 -38.17 13.25
C ALA A 13 -15.18 -37.55 14.47
N GLU A 14 -15.41 -38.35 15.53
CA GLU A 14 -16.03 -37.86 16.76
C GLU A 14 -15.08 -36.96 17.57
N ALA A 15 -13.79 -37.31 17.64
CA ALA A 15 -12.76 -36.46 18.22
C ALA A 15 -12.65 -35.13 17.46
N ALA A 16 -12.66 -35.17 16.13
CA ALA A 16 -12.64 -33.95 15.31
C ALA A 16 -13.86 -33.04 15.57
N ARG A 17 -15.08 -33.61 15.68
CA ARG A 17 -16.29 -32.83 16.01
C ARG A 17 -16.21 -32.14 17.36
N ARG A 18 -15.57 -32.74 18.35
CA ARG A 18 -15.36 -32.16 19.68
C ARG A 18 -14.24 -31.12 19.69
N THR A 19 -13.24 -31.28 18.81
CA THR A 19 -12.07 -30.39 18.74
C THR A 19 -12.37 -29.14 17.90
N TRP A 20 -13.34 -29.21 16.97
CA TRP A 20 -13.67 -28.12 16.06
C TRP A 20 -14.01 -26.79 16.75
N PRO A 21 -14.85 -26.72 17.77
CA PRO A 21 -15.12 -25.48 18.50
C PRO A 21 -13.87 -24.90 19.17
N VAL A 22 -13.01 -25.77 19.71
CA VAL A 22 -11.75 -25.36 20.35
C VAL A 22 -10.78 -24.79 19.31
N LEU A 23 -10.70 -25.37 18.10
CA LEU A 23 -9.86 -24.88 17.02
C LEU A 23 -10.31 -23.49 16.54
N ILE A 24 -11.61 -23.28 16.30
CA ILE A 24 -12.17 -21.99 15.90
C ILE A 24 -11.93 -20.95 17.00
N GLU A 25 -12.07 -21.33 18.26
CA GLU A 25 -11.83 -20.45 19.38
C GLU A 25 -10.36 -20.05 19.52
N ALA A 26 -9.43 -20.95 19.17
CA ALA A 26 -7.98 -20.68 19.16
C ALA A 26 -7.51 -19.84 17.96
N MET A 27 -8.36 -19.61 16.95
CA MET A 27 -8.00 -18.80 15.80
C MET A 27 -7.86 -17.32 16.19
N LEU A 28 -6.81 -16.67 15.66
CA LEU A 28 -6.62 -15.23 15.84
C LEU A 28 -7.57 -14.41 14.97
N GLU A 29 -8.02 -14.98 13.86
CA GLU A 29 -9.01 -14.37 12.97
C GLU A 29 -10.39 -14.36 13.61
N ALA A 30 -11.13 -13.28 13.40
CA ALA A 30 -12.53 -13.19 13.80
C ALA A 30 -13.37 -14.09 12.90
N VAL A 31 -14.04 -15.09 13.49
CA VAL A 31 -14.84 -16.06 12.74
C VAL A 31 -16.26 -16.10 13.29
N CYS A 32 -17.23 -16.00 12.38
CA CYS A 32 -18.65 -16.22 12.64
C CYS A 32 -19.17 -17.37 11.77
N LEU A 33 -20.06 -18.18 12.33
CA LEU A 33 -20.92 -19.09 11.58
C LEU A 33 -22.27 -18.41 11.38
N VAL A 34 -22.76 -18.42 10.14
CA VAL A 34 -23.95 -17.68 9.75
C VAL A 34 -24.89 -18.62 9.00
N GLU A 35 -26.16 -18.60 9.37
CA GLU A 35 -27.22 -19.33 8.70
C GLU A 35 -27.54 -18.65 7.35
N PRO A 36 -27.65 -19.40 6.22
CA PRO A 36 -27.98 -18.82 4.93
C PRO A 36 -29.33 -18.11 4.88
N GLU A 37 -30.32 -18.68 5.58
CA GLU A 37 -31.66 -18.10 5.66
C GLU A 37 -31.71 -17.01 6.73
N GLY A 38 -31.84 -15.76 6.29
CA GLY A 38 -31.91 -14.59 7.18
C GLY A 38 -30.58 -14.11 7.73
N LEU A 39 -29.45 -14.68 7.28
CA LEU A 39 -28.07 -14.24 7.61
C LEU A 39 -27.82 -14.06 9.11
N ARG A 40 -28.38 -14.94 9.95
CA ARG A 40 -28.21 -14.85 11.39
C ARG A 40 -26.93 -15.56 11.85
N ILE A 41 -26.23 -14.92 12.76
CA ILE A 41 -25.02 -15.47 13.40
C ILE A 41 -25.47 -16.58 14.35
N VAL A 42 -25.02 -17.82 14.14
CA VAL A 42 -25.30 -18.97 14.99
C VAL A 42 -24.17 -19.31 15.96
N ALA A 43 -22.93 -18.86 15.62
CA ALA A 43 -21.77 -18.95 16.50
C ALA A 43 -20.75 -17.90 16.14
N ALA A 44 -19.95 -17.46 17.10
CA ALA A 44 -18.84 -16.55 16.93
C ALA A 44 -17.71 -16.89 17.91
N ASN A 45 -16.45 -16.71 17.51
CA ASN A 45 -15.32 -16.88 18.41
C ASN A 45 -15.01 -15.58 19.18
N HIS A 46 -14.12 -15.66 20.18
CA HIS A 46 -13.71 -14.49 20.96
C HIS A 46 -13.05 -13.40 20.11
N ALA A 47 -12.35 -13.78 19.04
CA ALA A 47 -11.76 -12.80 18.11
C ALA A 47 -12.84 -11.97 17.38
N ALA A 48 -13.96 -12.60 16.96
CA ALA A 48 -15.11 -11.89 16.42
C ALA A 48 -15.75 -10.96 17.45
N GLY A 49 -15.84 -11.42 18.71
CA GLY A 49 -16.31 -10.58 19.82
C GLY A 49 -15.47 -9.33 20.01
N ARG A 50 -14.14 -9.46 20.01
CA ARG A 50 -13.22 -8.31 20.09
C ARG A 50 -13.34 -7.37 18.89
N LEU A 51 -13.44 -7.93 17.68
CA LEU A 51 -13.57 -7.15 16.46
C LEU A 51 -14.86 -6.31 16.46
N LEU A 52 -15.99 -6.93 16.82
CA LEU A 52 -17.31 -6.30 16.79
C LEU A 52 -17.68 -5.55 18.08
N GLY A 53 -16.85 -5.66 19.11
CA GLY A 53 -17.04 -4.96 20.38
C GLY A 53 -18.19 -5.53 21.24
N LEU A 54 -18.52 -6.81 21.09
CA LEU A 54 -19.59 -7.51 21.83
C LEU A 54 -19.12 -8.89 22.27
N PRO A 55 -19.54 -9.40 23.42
CA PRO A 55 -19.30 -10.79 23.79
C PRO A 55 -19.85 -11.76 22.72
N PRO A 56 -19.19 -12.89 22.42
CA PRO A 56 -19.67 -13.84 21.42
C PRO A 56 -21.12 -14.29 21.64
N ALA A 57 -21.55 -14.45 22.88
CA ALA A 57 -22.91 -14.83 23.22
C ALA A 57 -23.96 -13.79 22.80
N GLU A 58 -23.60 -12.52 22.76
CA GLU A 58 -24.49 -11.44 22.33
C GLU A 58 -24.48 -11.25 20.80
N LEU A 59 -23.52 -11.81 20.09
CA LEU A 59 -23.48 -11.87 18.63
C LEU A 59 -24.44 -12.92 18.08
N VAL A 60 -24.65 -14.00 18.79
CA VAL A 60 -25.57 -15.09 18.39
C VAL A 60 -26.99 -14.55 18.25
N GLY A 61 -27.63 -14.87 17.13
CA GLY A 61 -28.98 -14.42 16.77
C GLY A 61 -29.02 -13.04 16.09
N ARG A 62 -27.94 -12.29 16.06
CA ARG A 62 -27.88 -11.01 15.32
C ARG A 62 -27.80 -11.25 13.82
N ASP A 63 -28.33 -10.28 13.07
CA ASP A 63 -28.22 -10.24 11.62
C ASP A 63 -26.78 -9.83 11.24
N MET A 64 -26.15 -10.63 10.37
CA MET A 64 -24.81 -10.35 9.86
C MET A 64 -24.78 -9.03 9.03
N LEU A 65 -25.84 -8.70 8.30
CA LEU A 65 -25.97 -7.43 7.58
C LEU A 65 -25.92 -6.21 8.50
N ALA A 66 -26.43 -6.33 9.73
CA ALA A 66 -26.37 -5.26 10.70
C ALA A 66 -24.95 -4.92 11.17
N THR A 67 -23.97 -5.81 10.94
CA THR A 67 -22.58 -5.58 11.29
C THR A 67 -21.83 -4.73 10.23
N ALA A 68 -22.37 -4.66 9.01
CA ALA A 68 -21.80 -3.91 7.87
C ALA A 68 -22.95 -3.45 6.95
N PRO A 69 -23.72 -2.42 7.36
CA PRO A 69 -24.93 -2.02 6.66
C PRO A 69 -24.61 -1.06 5.50
N THR A 70 -23.86 -1.54 4.49
CA THR A 70 -23.57 -0.77 3.27
C THR A 70 -24.28 -1.40 2.06
N PRO A 71 -24.61 -0.61 1.01
CA PRO A 71 -25.18 -1.16 -0.23
C PRO A 71 -24.30 -2.21 -0.89
N GLU A 72 -22.98 -2.05 -0.77
CA GLU A 72 -21.98 -3.01 -1.28
C GLU A 72 -22.10 -4.36 -0.54
N ASP A 73 -22.35 -4.32 0.75
CA ASP A 73 -22.53 -5.53 1.56
C ASP A 73 -23.82 -6.25 1.23
N GLU A 74 -24.92 -5.55 0.97
CA GLU A 74 -26.15 -6.15 0.49
C GLU A 74 -25.95 -6.86 -0.85
N SER A 75 -25.30 -6.21 -1.80
CA SER A 75 -24.95 -6.81 -3.09
C SER A 75 -24.02 -8.00 -2.95
N PHE A 76 -23.05 -7.94 -2.05
CA PHE A 76 -22.14 -9.04 -1.75
C PHE A 76 -22.90 -10.26 -1.25
N TRP A 77 -23.80 -10.10 -0.27
CA TRP A 77 -24.56 -11.21 0.28
C TRP A 77 -25.57 -11.80 -0.72
N GLN A 78 -26.16 -10.98 -1.59
CA GLN A 78 -26.96 -11.47 -2.71
C GLN A 78 -26.13 -12.32 -3.67
N HIS A 79 -24.89 -11.91 -3.95
CA HIS A 79 -23.96 -12.68 -4.78
C HIS A 79 -23.57 -14.01 -4.11
N VAL A 80 -23.28 -14.00 -2.83
CA VAL A 80 -22.99 -15.22 -2.04
C VAL A 80 -24.16 -16.20 -2.10
N ALA A 81 -25.38 -15.71 -1.96
CA ALA A 81 -26.59 -16.55 -1.99
C ALA A 81 -26.81 -17.17 -3.38
N SER A 82 -26.57 -16.42 -4.46
CA SER A 82 -26.84 -16.88 -5.83
C SER A 82 -25.77 -17.83 -6.39
N HIS A 83 -24.50 -17.71 -5.95
CA HIS A 83 -23.39 -18.48 -6.51
C HIS A 83 -22.96 -19.67 -5.66
N GLY A 84 -23.65 -19.95 -4.54
CA GLY A 84 -23.44 -21.15 -3.75
C GLY A 84 -22.03 -21.33 -3.15
N GLY A 85 -21.25 -20.29 -3.07
CA GLY A 85 -20.04 -20.12 -2.25
C GLY A 85 -19.08 -21.30 -2.10
N CYS A 86 -18.63 -21.96 -3.15
CA CYS A 86 -17.69 -23.09 -3.04
C CYS A 86 -16.20 -22.71 -3.03
N GLY A 87 -15.83 -21.43 -3.10
CA GLY A 87 -14.45 -21.03 -3.33
C GLY A 87 -13.88 -19.95 -2.41
N GLY A 88 -14.58 -19.57 -1.33
CA GLY A 88 -14.10 -18.50 -0.45
C GLY A 88 -14.11 -17.14 -1.15
N LEU A 89 -15.25 -16.46 -1.19
CA LEU A 89 -15.37 -15.10 -1.70
C LEU A 89 -14.65 -14.14 -0.75
N LEU A 90 -13.72 -13.34 -1.30
CA LEU A 90 -12.99 -12.29 -0.59
C LEU A 90 -13.59 -10.94 -0.96
N SER A 91 -13.77 -10.07 0.02
CA SER A 91 -14.13 -8.67 -0.21
C SER A 91 -13.52 -7.77 0.84
N ASP A 92 -13.05 -6.59 0.41
CA ASP A 92 -12.78 -5.49 1.32
C ASP A 92 -14.12 -4.92 1.80
N SER A 93 -14.23 -4.64 3.09
CA SER A 93 -15.45 -4.15 3.72
C SER A 93 -15.13 -3.40 5.00
N TYR A 94 -16.16 -2.86 5.64
CA TYR A 94 -16.08 -2.28 6.98
C TYR A 94 -17.07 -2.99 7.88
N VAL A 95 -16.67 -3.31 9.10
CA VAL A 95 -17.59 -3.74 10.14
C VAL A 95 -17.78 -2.62 11.16
N THR A 96 -19.00 -2.49 11.69
CA THR A 96 -19.32 -1.48 12.70
C THR A 96 -19.29 -2.13 14.07
N ARG A 97 -18.43 -1.64 14.96
CA ARG A 97 -18.43 -2.04 16.37
C ARG A 97 -19.69 -1.58 17.08
N ALA A 98 -20.02 -2.20 18.20
CA ALA A 98 -21.16 -1.81 19.03
C ALA A 98 -21.14 -0.32 19.46
N GLY A 99 -19.97 0.30 19.51
CA GLY A 99 -19.77 1.75 19.77
C GLY A 99 -19.94 2.64 18.55
N GLY A 100 -20.28 2.12 17.37
CA GLY A 100 -20.43 2.90 16.13
C GLY A 100 -19.12 3.14 15.35
N GLU A 101 -18.00 2.64 15.83
CA GLU A 101 -16.70 2.73 15.14
C GLU A 101 -16.68 1.79 13.93
N ALA A 102 -16.31 2.32 12.75
CA ALA A 102 -16.12 1.54 11.54
C ALA A 102 -14.68 0.99 11.49
N VAL A 103 -14.55 -0.32 11.37
CA VAL A 103 -13.27 -1.03 11.29
C VAL A 103 -13.08 -1.61 9.89
N PRO A 104 -12.01 -1.25 9.16
CA PRO A 104 -11.72 -1.84 7.86
C PRO A 104 -11.32 -3.31 8.01
N VAL A 105 -11.93 -4.17 7.22
CA VAL A 105 -11.68 -5.62 7.25
C VAL A 105 -11.57 -6.19 5.85
N VAL A 106 -10.83 -7.30 5.72
CA VAL A 106 -11.01 -8.23 4.62
C VAL A 106 -11.94 -9.32 5.11
N ARG A 107 -13.05 -9.52 4.43
CA ARG A 107 -14.03 -10.56 4.71
C ARG A 107 -13.85 -11.71 3.73
N ARG A 108 -13.86 -12.93 4.26
CA ARG A 108 -13.91 -14.16 3.48
C ARG A 108 -15.14 -14.94 3.88
N VAL A 109 -15.92 -15.38 2.89
CA VAL A 109 -17.10 -16.20 3.12
C VAL A 109 -16.94 -17.52 2.38
N SER A 110 -17.15 -18.62 3.11
CA SER A 110 -17.13 -19.98 2.56
C SER A 110 -18.40 -20.71 3.01
N LYS A 111 -19.06 -21.41 2.08
CA LYS A 111 -20.19 -22.27 2.41
C LYS A 111 -19.69 -23.64 2.85
N ILE A 112 -20.21 -24.13 3.95
CA ILE A 112 -20.00 -25.50 4.43
C ILE A 112 -21.35 -26.19 4.60
N GLU A 113 -21.36 -27.49 4.50
CA GLU A 113 -22.56 -28.33 4.75
C GLU A 113 -22.19 -29.43 5.74
N PRO A 114 -22.23 -29.17 7.06
CA PRO A 114 -21.85 -30.13 8.09
C PRO A 114 -22.71 -31.38 8.11
N ALA A 115 -23.95 -31.30 7.65
CA ALA A 115 -24.88 -32.42 7.45
C ALA A 115 -25.79 -32.11 6.25
N PRO A 116 -26.32 -33.13 5.56
CA PRO A 116 -27.22 -32.92 4.42
C PRO A 116 -28.37 -31.95 4.77
N GLY A 117 -28.51 -30.89 3.99
CA GLY A 117 -29.54 -29.85 4.20
C GLY A 117 -29.23 -28.81 5.27
N ASN A 118 -28.10 -28.90 5.98
CA ASN A 118 -27.68 -27.93 6.99
C ASN A 118 -26.49 -27.09 6.48
N ALA A 119 -26.74 -26.25 5.52
CA ALA A 119 -25.73 -25.33 5.02
C ALA A 119 -25.45 -24.20 6.02
N LEU A 120 -24.20 -23.81 6.14
CA LEU A 120 -23.74 -22.67 6.93
C LEU A 120 -22.71 -21.87 6.12
N TYR A 121 -22.62 -20.57 6.37
CA TYR A 121 -21.50 -19.74 5.94
C TYR A 121 -20.50 -19.61 7.08
N VAL A 122 -19.24 -19.88 6.77
CA VAL A 122 -18.11 -19.50 7.62
C VAL A 122 -17.65 -18.12 7.15
N VAL A 123 -17.80 -17.12 7.99
CA VAL A 123 -17.42 -15.74 7.73
C VAL A 123 -16.20 -15.43 8.57
N ALA A 124 -15.06 -15.23 7.93
CA ALA A 124 -13.82 -14.83 8.57
C ALA A 124 -13.49 -13.38 8.23
N PHE A 125 -13.04 -12.63 9.23
CA PHE A 125 -12.63 -11.24 9.09
C PHE A 125 -11.18 -11.07 9.53
N VAL A 126 -10.42 -10.36 8.73
CA VAL A 126 -9.07 -9.89 9.05
C VAL A 126 -9.13 -8.38 9.25
N ASP A 127 -8.82 -7.91 10.45
CA ASP A 127 -8.73 -6.47 10.76
C ASP A 127 -7.55 -5.85 9.99
N ARG A 128 -7.83 -4.79 9.25
CA ARG A 128 -6.85 -4.04 8.44
C ARG A 128 -6.52 -2.67 9.01
N SER A 129 -6.99 -2.37 10.23
CA SER A 129 -6.80 -1.06 10.84
C SER A 129 -5.35 -0.65 10.93
N GLU A 130 -4.49 -1.54 11.41
CA GLU A 130 -3.06 -1.24 11.56
C GLU A 130 -2.38 -1.06 10.20
N GLN A 131 -2.71 -1.91 9.23
CA GLN A 131 -2.16 -1.79 7.89
C GLN A 131 -2.59 -0.46 7.23
N LYS A 132 -3.88 -0.10 7.30
CA LYS A 132 -4.37 1.18 6.78
C LYS A 132 -3.71 2.37 7.46
N ARG A 133 -3.54 2.33 8.77
CA ARG A 133 -2.83 3.40 9.49
C ARG A 133 -1.39 3.58 9.03
N ILE A 134 -0.67 2.47 8.77
CA ILE A 134 0.70 2.51 8.24
C ILE A 134 0.70 3.10 6.82
N GLU A 135 -0.22 2.67 5.96
CA GLU A 135 -0.36 3.17 4.59
C GLU A 135 -0.69 4.68 4.57
N GLU A 136 -1.64 5.11 5.40
CA GLU A 136 -2.02 6.52 5.54
C GLU A 136 -0.87 7.38 6.08
N ALA A 137 -0.15 6.90 7.12
CA ALA A 137 1.00 7.60 7.67
C ALA A 137 2.13 7.72 6.63
N ALA A 138 2.38 6.67 5.84
CA ALA A 138 3.36 6.70 4.76
C ALA A 138 2.93 7.69 3.65
N ALA A 139 1.65 7.70 3.27
CA ALA A 139 1.12 8.62 2.27
C ALA A 139 1.24 10.09 2.74
N VAL A 140 0.90 10.38 3.99
CA VAL A 140 1.05 11.73 4.59
C VAL A 140 2.52 12.15 4.57
N SER A 141 3.43 11.29 5.03
CA SER A 141 4.86 11.60 5.04
C SER A 141 5.41 11.86 3.63
N THR A 142 4.98 11.09 2.64
CA THR A 142 5.38 11.29 1.24
C THR A 142 4.85 12.62 0.71
N ALA A 143 3.60 12.97 1.02
CA ALA A 143 3.01 14.24 0.61
C ALA A 143 3.71 15.44 1.25
N GLU A 144 4.08 15.36 2.54
CA GLU A 144 4.84 16.41 3.24
C GLU A 144 6.23 16.61 2.63
N LEU A 145 6.94 15.53 2.29
CA LEU A 145 8.24 15.61 1.61
C LEU A 145 8.11 16.26 0.24
N ALA A 146 7.10 15.88 -0.56
CA ALA A 146 6.83 16.49 -1.85
C ALA A 146 6.50 17.99 -1.71
N ALA A 147 5.64 18.38 -0.77
CA ALA A 147 5.32 19.76 -0.50
C ALA A 147 6.56 20.58 -0.07
N THR A 148 7.45 19.97 0.72
CA THR A 148 8.71 20.59 1.13
C THR A 148 9.62 20.86 -0.08
N LEU A 149 9.77 19.89 -0.97
CA LEU A 149 10.54 20.07 -2.21
C LEU A 149 9.94 21.16 -3.12
N GLU A 150 8.59 21.23 -3.21
CA GLU A 150 7.91 22.27 -3.98
C GLU A 150 8.08 23.68 -3.39
N SER A 151 8.31 23.81 -2.08
CA SER A 151 8.50 25.08 -1.39
C SER A 151 9.90 25.67 -1.59
N VAL A 152 10.86 24.88 -2.07
CA VAL A 152 12.24 25.33 -2.29
C VAL A 152 12.31 26.27 -3.49
N ALA A 153 13.02 27.42 -3.33
CA ALA A 153 13.19 28.42 -4.39
C ALA A 153 14.07 27.93 -5.55
N ASP A 154 14.92 26.94 -5.31
CA ASP A 154 15.80 26.33 -6.31
C ASP A 154 15.06 25.19 -7.05
N GLY A 155 15.45 24.95 -8.29
CA GLY A 155 15.02 23.74 -9.02
C GLY A 155 15.74 22.53 -8.47
N VAL A 156 15.01 21.52 -7.98
CA VAL A 156 15.59 20.33 -7.38
C VAL A 156 15.30 19.11 -8.24
N LEU A 157 16.34 18.31 -8.50
CA LEU A 157 16.27 16.98 -9.13
C LEU A 157 16.96 15.98 -8.21
N VAL A 158 16.33 14.85 -7.96
CA VAL A 158 16.88 13.74 -7.17
C VAL A 158 16.95 12.51 -8.06
N ILE A 159 18.13 11.88 -8.09
CA ILE A 159 18.33 10.60 -8.79
C ILE A 159 18.79 9.53 -7.81
N ASP A 160 18.52 8.28 -8.12
CA ASP A 160 19.06 7.13 -7.38
C ASP A 160 20.51 6.80 -7.82
N LEU A 161 21.09 5.74 -7.24
CA LEU A 161 22.47 5.31 -7.59
C LEU A 161 22.56 4.66 -8.98
N ALA A 162 21.44 4.27 -9.58
CA ALA A 162 21.38 3.76 -10.95
C ALA A 162 21.22 4.88 -11.98
N GLY A 163 21.01 6.12 -11.52
CA GLY A 163 20.80 7.28 -12.38
C GLY A 163 19.33 7.55 -12.72
N HIS A 164 18.38 6.78 -12.16
CA HIS A 164 16.97 7.02 -12.39
C HIS A 164 16.46 8.21 -11.57
N ILE A 165 15.57 8.99 -12.16
CA ILE A 165 14.93 10.12 -11.51
C ILE A 165 13.95 9.60 -10.46
N SER A 166 14.23 9.86 -9.20
CA SER A 166 13.36 9.49 -8.09
C SER A 166 12.40 10.62 -7.68
N ASN A 167 12.81 11.89 -7.87
CA ASN A 167 11.95 13.03 -7.60
C ASN A 167 12.47 14.32 -8.25
N PHE A 168 11.60 15.30 -8.46
CA PHE A 168 11.94 16.67 -8.85
C PHE A 168 10.81 17.62 -8.42
N ASN A 169 11.10 18.94 -8.36
CA ASN A 169 10.08 19.94 -8.09
C ASN A 169 9.70 20.71 -9.38
N ARG A 170 8.54 21.39 -9.33
CA ARG A 170 8.06 22.20 -10.47
C ARG A 170 9.04 23.28 -10.87
N ARG A 171 9.82 23.79 -9.94
CA ARG A 171 10.82 24.81 -10.21
C ARG A 171 11.92 24.28 -11.14
N PHE A 172 12.37 23.04 -10.95
CA PHE A 172 13.28 22.35 -11.86
C PHE A 172 12.67 22.24 -13.26
N ALA A 173 11.43 21.71 -13.35
CA ALA A 173 10.76 21.57 -14.64
C ALA A 173 10.65 22.93 -15.38
N ALA A 174 10.29 24.00 -14.67
CA ALA A 174 10.19 25.33 -15.23
C ALA A 174 11.55 25.91 -15.66
N MET A 175 12.63 25.71 -14.89
CA MET A 175 13.96 26.18 -15.22
C MET A 175 14.54 25.55 -16.50
N TRP A 176 14.23 24.26 -16.70
CA TRP A 176 14.66 23.49 -17.86
C TRP A 176 13.63 23.52 -19.00
N GLU A 177 12.50 24.22 -18.81
CA GLU A 177 11.38 24.30 -19.76
C GLU A 177 10.97 22.89 -20.25
N LEU A 178 10.85 21.96 -19.31
CA LEU A 178 10.45 20.57 -19.62
C LEU A 178 8.99 20.55 -20.08
N PRO A 179 8.68 19.91 -21.23
CA PRO A 179 7.31 19.76 -21.68
C PRO A 179 6.52 18.82 -20.77
N ASP A 180 5.23 19.08 -20.61
CA ASP A 180 4.32 18.22 -19.82
C ASP A 180 4.32 16.77 -20.33
N GLU A 181 4.48 16.56 -21.63
CA GLU A 181 4.57 15.25 -22.26
C GLU A 181 5.74 14.41 -21.72
N VAL A 182 6.93 15.03 -21.56
CA VAL A 182 8.12 14.38 -21.01
C VAL A 182 7.93 14.07 -19.51
N LEU A 183 7.24 14.95 -18.80
CA LEU A 183 6.94 14.76 -17.36
C LEU A 183 5.94 13.62 -17.13
N LEU A 184 4.96 13.45 -18.02
CA LEU A 184 3.94 12.41 -17.89
C LEU A 184 4.46 11.01 -18.22
N LEU A 185 5.42 10.90 -19.15
CA LEU A 185 5.95 9.61 -19.60
C LEU A 185 6.93 8.97 -18.61
N HIS A 186 7.40 9.70 -17.59
CA HIS A 186 8.44 9.26 -16.65
C HIS A 186 9.66 8.65 -17.36
N ALA A 187 10.02 9.22 -18.53
CA ALA A 187 11.11 8.75 -19.36
C ALA A 187 12.39 9.51 -18.97
N ASP A 188 13.15 8.96 -18.03
CA ASP A 188 14.38 9.60 -17.49
C ASP A 188 15.36 9.99 -18.60
N ASP A 189 15.57 9.11 -19.57
CA ASP A 189 16.45 9.34 -20.71
C ASP A 189 16.03 10.57 -21.52
N GLU A 190 14.72 10.79 -21.70
CA GLU A 190 14.19 11.93 -22.42
C GLU A 190 14.44 13.25 -21.65
N VAL A 191 14.30 13.23 -20.31
CA VAL A 191 14.61 14.37 -19.45
C VAL A 191 16.09 14.74 -19.56
N PHE A 192 17.01 13.76 -19.45
CA PHE A 192 18.44 14.00 -19.56
C PHE A 192 18.86 14.45 -20.96
N ASP A 193 18.29 13.87 -22.01
CA ASP A 193 18.52 14.30 -23.38
C ASP A 193 18.01 15.73 -23.62
N TRP A 194 16.86 16.09 -23.08
CA TRP A 194 16.31 17.44 -23.12
C TRP A 194 17.25 18.43 -22.45
N MET A 195 17.75 18.14 -21.25
CA MET A 195 18.69 18.96 -20.53
C MET A 195 20.02 19.14 -21.34
N ARG A 196 20.53 18.03 -21.90
CA ARG A 196 21.75 18.05 -22.74
C ARG A 196 21.60 18.93 -23.95
N GLN A 197 20.46 18.99 -24.59
CA GLN A 197 20.20 19.83 -25.76
C GLN A 197 20.10 21.32 -25.41
N ARG A 198 19.75 21.67 -24.17
CA ARG A 198 19.57 23.05 -23.73
C ARG A 198 20.83 23.73 -23.19
N VAL A 199 21.84 22.98 -22.81
CA VAL A 199 23.11 23.56 -22.38
C VAL A 199 23.90 24.08 -23.59
N ALA A 200 24.65 25.16 -23.40
CA ALA A 200 25.48 25.80 -24.46
C ALA A 200 26.64 24.90 -24.90
N ASP A 201 27.26 24.16 -23.95
CA ASP A 201 28.32 23.18 -24.22
C ASP A 201 27.91 21.78 -23.69
N PRO A 202 27.27 20.95 -24.54
CA PRO A 202 26.91 19.57 -24.16
C PRO A 202 28.11 18.67 -23.82
N GLY A 203 29.26 18.92 -24.43
CA GLY A 203 30.47 18.13 -24.18
C GLY A 203 31.04 18.37 -22.79
N LEU A 204 31.13 19.63 -22.37
CA LEU A 204 31.55 19.99 -21.02
C LEU A 204 30.55 19.47 -19.99
N TYR A 205 29.25 19.61 -20.26
CA TYR A 205 28.16 19.11 -19.40
C TYR A 205 28.28 17.61 -19.14
N MET A 206 28.45 16.80 -20.20
CA MET A 206 28.56 15.35 -20.06
C MET A 206 29.83 14.90 -19.33
N ARG A 207 30.99 15.56 -19.61
CA ARG A 207 32.23 15.29 -18.87
C ARG A 207 32.06 15.56 -17.39
N ARG A 208 31.41 16.67 -17.05
CA ARG A 208 31.17 17.04 -15.65
C ARG A 208 30.20 16.08 -14.95
N LEU A 209 29.15 15.59 -15.64
CA LEU A 209 28.29 14.55 -15.11
C LEU A 209 29.05 13.25 -14.83
N ALA A 210 29.89 12.81 -15.76
CA ALA A 210 30.71 11.61 -15.59
C ALA A 210 31.68 11.73 -14.38
N GLU A 211 32.24 12.89 -14.12
CA GLU A 211 33.06 13.14 -12.91
C GLU A 211 32.21 13.03 -11.62
N ILE A 212 30.98 13.55 -11.66
CA ILE A 212 30.06 13.52 -10.54
C ILE A 212 29.61 12.07 -10.26
N ASP A 213 29.36 11.29 -11.30
CA ASP A 213 28.90 9.91 -11.18
C ASP A 213 30.02 8.97 -10.70
N ALA A 214 31.27 9.29 -11.03
CA ALA A 214 32.44 8.50 -10.60
C ALA A 214 32.67 8.52 -9.08
N ASP A 215 32.17 9.54 -8.36
CA ASP A 215 32.30 9.64 -6.91
C ASP A 215 30.93 9.92 -6.26
N THR A 216 30.31 8.89 -5.71
CA THR A 216 28.99 8.98 -5.07
C THR A 216 28.94 9.91 -3.87
N MET A 217 30.07 10.26 -3.27
CA MET A 217 30.19 11.19 -2.12
C MET A 217 30.59 12.61 -2.53
N LEU A 218 30.87 12.84 -3.80
CA LEU A 218 31.27 14.15 -4.31
C LEU A 218 30.22 15.22 -3.98
N ARG A 219 30.72 16.33 -3.43
CA ARG A 219 29.98 17.58 -3.27
C ARG A 219 30.64 18.62 -4.16
N ALA A 220 29.88 19.19 -5.06
CA ALA A 220 30.42 20.17 -6.00
C ALA A 220 29.41 21.25 -6.33
N THR A 221 29.91 22.38 -6.77
CA THR A 221 29.11 23.46 -7.35
C THR A 221 29.78 23.88 -8.68
N ASP A 222 28.98 24.01 -9.71
CA ASP A 222 29.42 24.45 -11.01
C ASP A 222 28.35 25.34 -11.67
N THR A 223 28.74 25.95 -12.79
CA THR A 223 27.88 26.89 -13.52
C THR A 223 27.56 26.30 -14.88
N LEU A 224 26.29 26.33 -15.25
CA LEU A 224 25.80 25.90 -16.55
C LEU A 224 25.25 27.08 -17.34
N SER A 225 25.77 27.29 -18.52
CA SER A 225 25.21 28.27 -19.48
C SER A 225 24.18 27.54 -20.35
N LEU A 226 22.97 28.07 -20.41
CA LEU A 226 21.91 27.55 -21.28
C LEU A 226 21.94 28.27 -22.63
N ARG A 227 21.47 27.64 -23.68
CA ARG A 227 21.33 28.23 -25.02
C ARG A 227 20.37 29.43 -25.05
N SER A 228 19.43 29.49 -24.08
CA SER A 228 18.55 30.64 -23.87
C SER A 228 19.27 31.91 -23.39
N GLY A 229 20.56 31.80 -23.03
CA GLY A 229 21.34 32.88 -22.41
C GLY A 229 21.25 32.92 -20.87
N ALA A 230 20.36 32.10 -20.26
CA ALA A 230 20.31 31.97 -18.83
C ALA A 230 21.52 31.21 -18.28
N VAL A 231 21.96 31.58 -17.08
CA VAL A 231 23.06 30.92 -16.37
C VAL A 231 22.53 30.31 -15.10
N LEU A 232 22.74 29.03 -14.95
CA LEU A 232 22.33 28.26 -13.74
C LEU A 232 23.58 27.93 -12.93
N GLU A 233 23.49 28.13 -11.62
CA GLU A 233 24.38 27.49 -10.66
C GLU A 233 23.78 26.11 -10.33
N ARG A 234 24.58 25.05 -10.48
CA ARG A 234 24.24 23.72 -10.09
C ARG A 234 25.05 23.31 -8.88
N ALA A 235 24.39 23.00 -7.77
CA ALA A 235 25.01 22.32 -6.63
C ALA A 235 24.64 20.84 -6.66
N THR A 236 25.60 19.95 -6.42
CA THR A 236 25.39 18.51 -6.34
C THR A 236 25.82 17.97 -4.98
N LEU A 237 24.96 17.16 -4.38
CA LEU A 237 25.15 16.61 -3.04
C LEU A 237 24.75 15.13 -3.02
N PRO A 238 25.49 14.26 -2.29
CA PRO A 238 25.04 12.90 -2.06
C PRO A 238 23.76 12.88 -1.22
N GLN A 239 22.77 12.09 -1.64
CA GLN A 239 21.63 11.75 -0.80
C GLN A 239 22.02 10.59 0.12
N LEU A 240 21.90 10.78 1.43
CA LEU A 240 22.34 9.81 2.42
C LEU A 240 21.17 9.22 3.20
N SER A 241 21.18 7.92 3.40
CA SER A 241 20.34 7.22 4.37
C SER A 241 21.23 6.47 5.36
N ARG A 242 21.10 6.78 6.63
CA ARG A 242 21.93 6.19 7.71
C ARG A 242 23.43 6.23 7.40
N GLY A 243 23.90 7.34 6.80
CA GLY A 243 25.30 7.56 6.44
C GLY A 243 25.77 6.86 5.17
N ARG A 244 24.91 6.15 4.45
CA ARG A 244 25.22 5.49 3.17
C ARG A 244 24.59 6.27 2.01
N PRO A 245 25.28 6.44 0.88
CA PRO A 245 24.69 7.06 -0.29
C PRO A 245 23.57 6.16 -0.83
N ILE A 246 22.43 6.78 -1.13
CA ILE A 246 21.28 6.13 -1.75
C ILE A 246 20.88 6.80 -3.06
N GLY A 247 21.52 7.92 -3.38
CA GLY A 247 21.25 8.70 -4.58
C GLY A 247 21.99 10.02 -4.52
N ARG A 248 21.54 10.96 -5.34
CA ARG A 248 22.14 12.28 -5.50
C ARG A 248 21.07 13.35 -5.67
N VAL A 249 21.30 14.50 -5.08
CA VAL A 249 20.48 15.69 -5.21
C VAL A 249 21.23 16.72 -6.05
N PHE A 250 20.58 17.23 -7.08
CA PHE A 250 21.00 18.40 -7.83
C PHE A 250 20.08 19.57 -7.51
N SER A 251 20.65 20.69 -7.12
CA SER A 251 19.93 21.96 -6.94
C SER A 251 20.39 22.94 -8.01
N TYR A 252 19.43 23.60 -8.64
CA TYR A 252 19.66 24.58 -9.71
C TYR A 252 19.12 25.94 -9.31
N ARG A 253 19.94 26.97 -9.45
CA ARG A 253 19.57 28.36 -9.17
C ARG A 253 19.88 29.22 -10.37
N VAL A 254 18.95 30.07 -10.78
CA VAL A 254 19.22 31.08 -11.82
C VAL A 254 20.11 32.17 -11.25
N LEU A 255 21.26 32.35 -11.86
CA LEU A 255 22.13 33.48 -11.53
C LEU A 255 21.63 34.76 -12.24
N PRO A 256 21.63 35.92 -11.55
CA PRO A 256 21.29 37.18 -12.19
C PRO A 256 22.26 37.48 -13.32
N ALA A 257 21.74 37.97 -14.44
CA ALA A 257 22.60 38.46 -15.53
C ALA A 257 23.58 39.50 -14.96
N ARG A 258 24.88 39.31 -15.18
CA ARG A 258 25.85 40.34 -14.79
C ARG A 258 25.48 41.61 -15.54
N ALA A 259 25.12 42.66 -14.83
CA ALA A 259 25.01 43.98 -15.39
C ALA A 259 26.40 44.36 -15.96
N SER A 260 26.48 44.54 -17.27
CA SER A 260 27.68 44.96 -17.98
C SER A 260 27.95 46.42 -17.73
#